data_f7a45faa0c7c81b07e13291803d95890
#
_entry.id   f7a45faa0c7c81b07e13291803d95890
#
_cell.length_a   1.000
_cell.length_b   1.000
_cell.length_c   1.000
_cell.angle_alpha   90.00
_cell.angle_beta   90.00
_cell.angle_gamma   90.00
#
_symmetry.space_group_name_H-M   'P 1'
#
loop_
_entity.id
_entity.type
_entity.pdbx_description
1 polymer ?
#
loop_
_entity_poly.entity_id
_entity_poly.type
_entity_poly.pdbx_seq_one_letter_code
_entity_poly.pdbx_strand_id
1 'polypeptide(L)'
;MAKNIKSTNLYKSPFCAGYWRDALAELKDTKMMVFAAMIVVMRVALKTIIRVPLGPSLDITPAFMANALGAMVYGPIVGALGAIVSDVLGVMLRGDTYFLPYVLTEISGTIIFAMFFYRQKITPTRVILSRFCICLFVNILLQTPIDMLFQLVYYGYNNVVLTLPRIFKNLFMFPLEAVALTVFLSAIQPITYRLKLTYNADAKLVFNKKQIALLAVLVLVGIGSVFAYLPMHYSSNSYSASYTTEERIEKNQAMQPIVLEETDEWDDVTTMTCVESAYGKFLSKDITYTVAVYTVADGVEMNDDIWMLSKSKAAKHESLTRVATATIVVNDKTSEVVSFAIE
;
A
#
# COMPACT_ATOMS: atom_id res chain seq x y z
N MET A 1 0.19 -49.12 10.97
CA MET A 1 0.30 -47.72 10.54
C MET A 1 -0.36 -47.61 9.17
N ALA A 2 -1.59 -47.14 9.12
CA ALA A 2 -2.29 -46.91 7.86
C ALA A 2 -1.59 -45.74 7.14
N LYS A 3 -0.99 -46.03 5.99
CA LYS A 3 -0.44 -45.05 5.07
C LYS A 3 -1.61 -44.18 4.62
N ASN A 4 -1.78 -42.99 5.20
CA ASN A 4 -2.73 -42.00 4.72
C ASN A 4 -2.29 -41.63 3.29
N ILE A 5 -2.86 -42.34 2.32
CA ILE A 5 -2.71 -41.98 0.90
C ILE A 5 -3.51 -40.70 0.73
N LYS A 6 -2.81 -39.56 0.81
CA LYS A 6 -3.43 -38.27 0.48
C LYS A 6 -4.06 -38.38 -0.91
N SER A 7 -5.34 -38.08 -0.98
CA SER A 7 -6.06 -37.99 -2.27
C SER A 7 -5.30 -37.06 -3.18
N THR A 8 -4.86 -37.59 -4.34
CA THR A 8 -4.18 -36.82 -5.40
C THR A 8 -5.15 -36.13 -6.34
N ASN A 9 -6.44 -36.09 -5.99
CA ASN A 9 -7.49 -35.58 -6.87
C ASN A 9 -7.36 -34.08 -7.09
N LEU A 10 -7.34 -33.71 -8.36
CA LEU A 10 -7.57 -32.35 -8.79
C LEU A 10 -9.08 -32.07 -8.85
N TYR A 11 -9.48 -30.90 -8.41
CA TYR A 11 -10.87 -30.48 -8.44
C TYR A 11 -11.15 -29.58 -9.65
N LYS A 12 -12.27 -29.83 -10.34
CA LYS A 12 -12.72 -28.97 -11.45
C LYS A 12 -13.22 -27.61 -10.94
N SER A 13 -13.77 -27.58 -9.71
CA SER A 13 -14.32 -26.38 -9.10
C SER A 13 -14.00 -26.34 -7.61
N PRO A 14 -13.69 -25.17 -7.03
CA PRO A 14 -13.47 -25.01 -5.59
C PRO A 14 -14.77 -25.09 -4.76
N PHE A 15 -15.93 -25.10 -5.40
CA PHE A 15 -17.25 -25.11 -4.72
C PHE A 15 -17.75 -26.50 -4.33
N CYS A 16 -16.95 -27.54 -4.51
CA CYS A 16 -17.35 -28.89 -4.11
C CYS A 16 -16.96 -29.20 -2.67
N ALA A 17 -17.80 -29.97 -1.96
CA ALA A 17 -17.57 -30.33 -0.55
C ALA A 17 -16.24 -31.09 -0.34
N GLY A 18 -15.81 -31.89 -1.31
CA GLY A 18 -14.52 -32.60 -1.26
C GLY A 18 -13.32 -31.67 -1.16
N TYR A 19 -13.34 -30.55 -1.89
CA TYR A 19 -12.29 -29.53 -1.85
C TYR A 19 -12.09 -28.97 -0.41
N TRP A 20 -13.17 -28.58 0.24
CA TRP A 20 -13.13 -28.03 1.59
C TRP A 20 -12.78 -29.06 2.66
N ARG A 21 -13.26 -30.32 2.48
CA ARG A 21 -12.88 -31.44 3.36
C ARG A 21 -11.39 -31.73 3.30
N ASP A 22 -10.82 -31.73 2.10
CA ASP A 22 -9.38 -31.95 1.92
C ASP A 22 -8.57 -30.76 2.45
N ALA A 23 -9.05 -29.53 2.30
CA ALA A 23 -8.43 -28.34 2.88
C ALA A 23 -8.42 -28.37 4.41
N LEU A 24 -9.49 -28.87 5.04
CA LEU A 24 -9.53 -29.11 6.50
C LEU A 24 -8.55 -30.21 6.93
N ALA A 25 -8.35 -31.23 6.11
CA ALA A 25 -7.42 -32.31 6.41
C ALA A 25 -5.95 -31.83 6.43
N GLU A 26 -5.61 -30.76 5.71
CA GLU A 26 -4.25 -30.17 5.74
C GLU A 26 -3.85 -29.64 7.13
N LEU A 27 -4.81 -29.26 7.99
CA LEU A 27 -4.54 -28.87 9.39
C LEU A 27 -3.91 -30.00 10.22
N LYS A 28 -4.15 -31.26 9.85
CA LYS A 28 -3.60 -32.43 10.54
C LYS A 28 -2.23 -32.86 10.01
N ASP A 29 -1.78 -32.26 8.91
CA ASP A 29 -0.50 -32.58 8.31
C ASP A 29 0.60 -31.68 8.85
N THR A 30 1.46 -32.23 9.69
CA THR A 30 2.61 -31.53 10.29
C THR A 30 3.49 -30.86 9.24
N LYS A 31 3.69 -31.49 8.05
CA LYS A 31 4.49 -30.92 6.97
C LYS A 31 3.86 -29.63 6.45
N MET A 32 2.54 -29.62 6.28
CA MET A 32 1.80 -28.43 5.81
C MET A 32 1.80 -27.33 6.87
N MET A 33 1.68 -27.68 8.14
CA MET A 33 1.73 -26.70 9.25
C MET A 33 3.11 -26.05 9.38
N VAL A 34 4.18 -26.82 9.27
CA VAL A 34 5.56 -26.27 9.25
C VAL A 34 5.76 -25.34 8.04
N PHE A 35 5.31 -25.78 6.87
CA PHE A 35 5.40 -24.93 5.67
C PHE A 35 4.56 -23.66 5.82
N ALA A 36 3.38 -23.73 6.41
CA ALA A 36 2.56 -22.55 6.69
C ALA A 36 3.25 -21.57 7.63
N ALA A 37 3.91 -22.06 8.69
CA ALA A 37 4.70 -21.20 9.58
C ALA A 37 5.85 -20.48 8.82
N MET A 38 6.56 -21.19 7.94
CA MET A 38 7.60 -20.58 7.09
C MET A 38 7.03 -19.49 6.16
N ILE A 39 5.87 -19.73 5.56
CA ILE A 39 5.20 -18.74 4.70
C ILE A 39 4.75 -17.52 5.52
N VAL A 40 4.23 -17.71 6.74
CA VAL A 40 3.86 -16.60 7.64
C VAL A 40 5.08 -15.72 7.92
N VAL A 41 6.21 -16.32 8.32
CA VAL A 41 7.46 -15.57 8.54
C VAL A 41 7.91 -14.84 7.29
N MET A 42 7.88 -15.50 6.13
CA MET A 42 8.24 -14.88 4.85
C MET A 42 7.31 -13.72 4.49
N ARG A 43 5.99 -13.85 4.70
CA ARG A 43 5.03 -12.76 4.47
C ARG A 43 5.31 -11.56 5.35
N VAL A 44 5.55 -11.78 6.65
CA VAL A 44 5.87 -10.71 7.60
C VAL A 44 7.19 -10.04 7.21
N ALA A 45 8.23 -10.81 6.91
CA ALA A 45 9.52 -10.27 6.47
C ALA A 45 9.39 -9.43 5.18
N LEU A 46 8.66 -9.93 4.18
CA LEU A 46 8.44 -9.19 2.93
C LEU A 46 7.62 -7.92 3.12
N LYS A 47 6.68 -7.90 4.07
CA LYS A 47 5.89 -6.70 4.42
C LYS A 47 6.70 -5.65 5.19
N THR A 48 7.71 -6.06 5.97
CA THR A 48 8.50 -5.16 6.82
C THR A 48 9.80 -4.70 6.17
N ILE A 49 10.51 -5.61 5.51
CA ILE A 49 11.86 -5.35 4.98
C ILE A 49 11.82 -4.83 3.55
N ILE A 50 10.96 -5.42 2.69
CA ILE A 50 10.91 -5.08 1.27
C ILE A 50 9.68 -4.24 0.99
N ARG A 51 9.86 -2.92 1.13
CA ARG A 51 8.85 -1.92 0.80
C ARG A 51 9.40 -0.98 -0.25
N VAL A 52 8.64 -0.76 -1.30
CA VAL A 52 8.90 0.29 -2.27
C VAL A 52 7.84 1.36 -2.03
N PRO A 53 8.19 2.48 -1.37
CA PRO A 53 7.25 3.55 -1.12
C PRO A 53 6.88 4.22 -2.45
N LEU A 54 5.59 4.34 -2.72
CA LEU A 54 5.04 5.10 -3.85
C LEU A 54 4.46 6.44 -3.40
N GLY A 55 4.55 6.76 -2.11
CA GLY A 55 4.02 7.97 -1.50
C GLY A 55 3.80 7.78 0.01
N PRO A 56 3.31 8.78 0.73
CA PRO A 56 3.25 8.80 2.19
C PRO A 56 2.46 7.64 2.82
N SER A 57 1.49 7.08 2.09
CA SER A 57 0.62 6.01 2.59
C SER A 57 0.52 4.79 1.67
N LEU A 58 1.36 4.69 0.63
CA LEU A 58 1.25 3.67 -0.40
C LEU A 58 2.57 2.94 -0.62
N ASP A 59 2.63 1.68 -0.21
CA ASP A 59 3.77 0.80 -0.42
C ASP A 59 3.46 -0.30 -1.43
N ILE A 60 4.48 -0.72 -2.18
CA ILE A 60 4.46 -1.98 -2.92
C ILE A 60 5.29 -2.99 -2.15
N THR A 61 4.70 -4.15 -1.86
CA THR A 61 5.40 -5.26 -1.22
C THR A 61 5.20 -6.54 -2.00
N PRO A 62 6.22 -7.41 -2.15
CA PRO A 62 6.08 -8.70 -2.82
C PRO A 62 5.39 -9.77 -1.96
N ALA A 63 4.84 -9.42 -0.82
CA ALA A 63 4.20 -10.35 0.12
C ALA A 63 3.03 -11.14 -0.50
N PHE A 64 2.36 -10.59 -1.53
CA PHE A 64 1.32 -11.31 -2.26
C PHE A 64 1.82 -12.58 -2.97
N MET A 65 3.10 -12.63 -3.37
CA MET A 65 3.72 -13.83 -3.97
C MET A 65 3.83 -14.95 -2.95
N ALA A 66 4.28 -14.64 -1.73
CA ALA A 66 4.32 -15.60 -0.62
C ALA A 66 2.92 -16.10 -0.26
N ASN A 67 1.93 -15.19 -0.27
CA ASN A 67 0.53 -15.55 -0.04
C ASN A 67 0.01 -16.54 -1.09
N ALA A 68 0.27 -16.27 -2.37
CA ALA A 68 -0.12 -17.13 -3.48
C ALA A 68 0.54 -18.52 -3.39
N LEU A 69 1.83 -18.58 -3.06
CA LEU A 69 2.57 -19.81 -2.85
C LEU A 69 1.96 -20.63 -1.70
N GLY A 70 1.71 -20.02 -0.57
CA GLY A 70 1.08 -20.67 0.57
C GLY A 70 -0.30 -21.21 0.23
N ALA A 71 -1.16 -20.36 -0.34
CA ALA A 71 -2.50 -20.74 -0.76
C ALA A 71 -2.52 -21.91 -1.76
N MET A 72 -1.53 -21.97 -2.66
CA MET A 72 -1.33 -23.08 -3.61
C MET A 72 -1.00 -24.41 -2.90
N VAL A 73 -0.21 -24.37 -1.82
CA VAL A 73 0.32 -25.56 -1.14
C VAL A 73 -0.66 -26.12 -0.12
N TYR A 74 -1.11 -25.32 0.84
CA TYR A 74 -1.90 -25.78 1.97
C TYR A 74 -3.39 -25.40 1.90
N GLY A 75 -3.80 -24.66 0.86
CA GLY A 75 -5.21 -24.35 0.60
C GLY A 75 -5.82 -23.26 1.47
N PRO A 76 -7.17 -23.11 1.40
CA PRO A 76 -7.85 -21.94 1.96
C PRO A 76 -7.89 -21.91 3.49
N ILE A 77 -8.03 -23.05 4.17
CA ILE A 77 -8.24 -23.09 5.62
C ILE A 77 -6.96 -22.75 6.37
N VAL A 78 -5.88 -23.49 6.11
CA VAL A 78 -4.56 -23.19 6.71
C VAL A 78 -4.09 -21.81 6.27
N GLY A 79 -4.40 -21.43 5.02
CA GLY A 79 -4.09 -20.10 4.47
C GLY A 79 -4.78 -18.97 5.22
N ALA A 80 -6.06 -19.10 5.53
CA ALA A 80 -6.81 -18.11 6.31
C ALA A 80 -6.25 -17.95 7.73
N LEU A 81 -5.91 -19.05 8.40
CA LEU A 81 -5.25 -18.98 9.72
C LEU A 81 -3.89 -18.31 9.64
N GLY A 82 -3.07 -18.67 8.65
CA GLY A 82 -1.79 -18.02 8.41
C GLY A 82 -1.92 -16.51 8.05
N ALA A 83 -3.02 -16.14 7.39
CA ALA A 83 -3.33 -14.74 7.09
C ALA A 83 -3.58 -13.93 8.36
N ILE A 84 -4.39 -14.44 9.28
CA ILE A 84 -4.65 -13.82 10.60
C ILE A 84 -3.34 -13.63 11.36
N VAL A 85 -2.55 -14.70 11.50
CA VAL A 85 -1.27 -14.64 12.25
C VAL A 85 -0.31 -13.65 11.61
N SER A 86 -0.16 -13.67 10.27
CA SER A 86 0.76 -12.75 9.58
C SER A 86 0.31 -11.29 9.64
N ASP A 87 -0.99 -11.02 9.74
CA ASP A 87 -1.53 -9.67 9.88
C ASP A 87 -1.21 -9.12 11.27
N VAL A 88 -1.57 -9.84 12.32
CA VAL A 88 -1.29 -9.46 13.72
C VAL A 88 0.21 -9.23 13.93
N LEU A 89 1.06 -10.19 13.53
CA LEU A 89 2.52 -10.06 13.67
C LEU A 89 3.07 -8.90 12.85
N GLY A 90 2.55 -8.69 11.65
CA GLY A 90 2.99 -7.59 10.79
C GLY A 90 2.69 -6.21 11.38
N VAL A 91 1.53 -6.02 11.99
CA VAL A 91 1.16 -4.76 12.66
C VAL A 91 2.00 -4.57 13.94
N MET A 92 2.13 -5.62 14.77
CA MET A 92 2.94 -5.54 16.00
C MET A 92 4.41 -5.15 15.71
N LEU A 93 5.01 -5.71 14.68
CA LEU A 93 6.40 -5.42 14.31
C LEU A 93 6.61 -4.02 13.72
N ARG A 94 5.57 -3.43 13.17
CA ARG A 94 5.62 -2.07 12.61
C ARG A 94 5.26 -0.98 13.62
N GLY A 95 4.63 -1.35 14.74
CA GLY A 95 4.08 -0.39 15.68
C GLY A 95 2.84 0.35 15.17
N ASP A 96 2.19 -0.17 14.11
CA ASP A 96 0.98 0.43 13.54
C ASP A 96 -0.23 0.22 14.47
N THR A 97 -1.23 1.07 14.37
CA THR A 97 -2.52 0.88 15.06
C THR A 97 -3.25 -0.32 14.46
N TYR A 98 -3.55 -1.32 15.31
CA TYR A 98 -4.27 -2.51 14.88
C TYR A 98 -5.76 -2.23 14.68
N PHE A 99 -6.26 -2.53 13.49
CA PHE A 99 -7.68 -2.43 13.17
C PHE A 99 -8.20 -3.76 12.62
N LEU A 100 -8.96 -4.46 13.44
CA LEU A 100 -9.43 -5.83 13.19
C LEU A 100 -10.06 -6.05 11.80
N PRO A 101 -10.88 -5.15 11.23
CA PRO A 101 -11.48 -5.37 9.91
C PRO A 101 -10.48 -5.58 8.77
N TYR A 102 -9.23 -5.12 8.87
CA TYR A 102 -8.21 -5.38 7.85
C TYR A 102 -7.84 -6.86 7.70
N VAL A 103 -8.01 -7.67 8.75
CA VAL A 103 -7.84 -9.13 8.68
C VAL A 103 -8.72 -9.76 7.60
N LEU A 104 -9.92 -9.20 7.35
CA LEU A 104 -10.82 -9.71 6.31
C LEU A 104 -10.21 -9.62 4.92
N THR A 105 -9.43 -8.58 4.64
CA THR A 105 -8.76 -8.42 3.34
C THR A 105 -7.67 -9.47 3.15
N GLU A 106 -6.90 -9.77 4.19
CA GLU A 106 -5.85 -10.79 4.18
C GLU A 106 -6.43 -12.20 4.01
N ILE A 107 -7.51 -12.51 4.75
CA ILE A 107 -8.23 -13.79 4.64
C ILE A 107 -8.83 -13.93 3.24
N SER A 108 -9.55 -12.93 2.76
CA SER A 108 -10.23 -12.96 1.46
C SER A 108 -9.24 -13.12 0.30
N GLY A 109 -8.12 -12.39 0.34
CA GLY A 109 -7.06 -12.52 -0.65
C GLY A 109 -6.45 -13.92 -0.69
N THR A 110 -6.24 -14.52 0.48
CA THR A 110 -5.71 -15.90 0.59
C THR A 110 -6.72 -16.94 0.08
N ILE A 111 -7.99 -16.79 0.42
CA ILE A 111 -9.06 -17.69 -0.05
C ILE A 111 -9.18 -17.63 -1.57
N ILE A 112 -9.17 -16.42 -2.16
CA ILE A 112 -9.22 -16.26 -3.62
C ILE A 112 -8.03 -16.97 -4.27
N PHE A 113 -6.79 -16.74 -3.81
CA PHE A 113 -5.66 -17.48 -4.36
C PHE A 113 -5.81 -18.99 -4.23
N ALA A 114 -6.29 -19.49 -3.09
CA ALA A 114 -6.50 -20.92 -2.90
C ALA A 114 -7.56 -21.47 -3.85
N MET A 115 -8.65 -20.75 -4.09
CA MET A 115 -9.70 -21.16 -5.03
C MET A 115 -9.18 -21.31 -6.47
N PHE A 116 -8.15 -20.55 -6.85
CA PHE A 116 -7.54 -20.64 -8.18
C PHE A 116 -6.40 -21.67 -8.24
N PHE A 117 -5.68 -21.95 -7.14
CA PHE A 117 -4.42 -22.69 -7.19
C PHE A 117 -4.43 -24.02 -6.42
N TYR A 118 -5.12 -24.09 -5.26
CA TYR A 118 -5.09 -25.30 -4.43
C TYR A 118 -5.80 -26.45 -5.12
N ARG A 119 -5.04 -27.53 -5.36
CA ARG A 119 -5.53 -28.75 -6.05
C ARG A 119 -6.21 -28.44 -7.39
N GLN A 120 -5.72 -27.45 -8.10
CA GLN A 120 -6.21 -27.03 -9.40
C GLN A 120 -5.05 -27.08 -10.43
N LYS A 121 -5.39 -27.29 -11.71
CA LYS A 121 -4.40 -27.12 -12.76
C LYS A 121 -4.03 -25.64 -12.90
N ILE A 122 -2.79 -25.29 -12.64
CA ILE A 122 -2.32 -23.91 -12.74
C ILE A 122 -2.00 -23.60 -14.20
N THR A 123 -2.58 -22.51 -14.70
CA THR A 123 -2.32 -21.97 -16.04
C THR A 123 -2.05 -20.47 -15.92
N PRO A 124 -1.28 -19.86 -16.85
CA PRO A 124 -1.01 -18.43 -16.82
C PRO A 124 -2.29 -17.59 -16.77
N THR A 125 -3.33 -17.98 -17.49
CA THR A 125 -4.64 -17.29 -17.46
C THR A 125 -5.27 -17.33 -16.07
N ARG A 126 -5.19 -18.46 -15.35
CA ARG A 126 -5.70 -18.55 -13.97
C ARG A 126 -4.91 -17.66 -13.01
N VAL A 127 -3.61 -17.56 -13.20
CA VAL A 127 -2.75 -16.68 -12.38
C VAL A 127 -3.15 -15.21 -12.57
N ILE A 128 -3.28 -14.77 -13.83
CA ILE A 128 -3.70 -13.41 -14.15
C ILE A 128 -5.10 -13.13 -13.59
N LEU A 129 -6.05 -14.06 -13.80
CA LEU A 129 -7.42 -13.92 -13.33
C LEU A 129 -7.51 -13.89 -11.80
N SER A 130 -6.72 -14.71 -11.09
CA SER A 130 -6.68 -14.68 -9.62
C SER A 130 -6.22 -13.31 -9.08
N ARG A 131 -5.20 -12.72 -9.72
CA ARG A 131 -4.72 -11.39 -9.33
C ARG A 131 -5.74 -10.30 -9.68
N PHE A 132 -6.42 -10.42 -10.80
CA PHE A 132 -7.52 -9.52 -11.17
C PHE A 132 -8.67 -9.58 -10.15
N CYS A 133 -9.09 -10.79 -9.76
CA CYS A 133 -10.12 -10.95 -8.73
C CYS A 133 -9.70 -10.34 -7.39
N ILE A 134 -8.46 -10.48 -6.98
CA ILE A 134 -7.95 -9.86 -5.75
C ILE A 134 -7.93 -8.34 -5.87
N CYS A 135 -7.44 -7.81 -6.99
CA CYS A 135 -7.44 -6.38 -7.24
C CYS A 135 -8.87 -5.79 -7.13
N LEU A 136 -9.84 -6.42 -7.77
CA LEU A 136 -11.21 -5.95 -7.80
C LEU A 136 -11.94 -6.18 -6.47
N PHE A 137 -12.02 -7.44 -6.02
CA PHE A 137 -12.88 -7.80 -4.88
C PHE A 137 -12.25 -7.48 -3.52
N VAL A 138 -10.93 -7.61 -3.39
CA VAL A 138 -10.25 -7.38 -2.12
C VAL A 138 -9.74 -5.95 -2.04
N ASN A 139 -8.89 -5.53 -2.98
CA ASN A 139 -8.19 -4.25 -2.84
C ASN A 139 -9.08 -3.02 -3.15
N ILE A 140 -10.12 -3.20 -3.99
CA ILE A 140 -11.04 -2.11 -4.32
C ILE A 140 -12.34 -2.24 -3.53
N LEU A 141 -13.10 -3.32 -3.71
CA LEU A 141 -14.45 -3.43 -3.14
C LEU A 141 -14.45 -3.66 -1.64
N LEU A 142 -13.58 -4.51 -1.09
CA LEU A 142 -13.54 -4.82 0.34
C LEU A 142 -12.71 -3.82 1.13
N GLN A 143 -11.54 -3.45 0.63
CA GLN A 143 -10.61 -2.56 1.33
C GLN A 143 -11.15 -1.15 1.47
N THR A 144 -11.80 -0.60 0.43
CA THR A 144 -12.31 0.79 0.44
C THR A 144 -13.29 1.06 1.59
N PRO A 145 -14.36 0.27 1.81
CA PRO A 145 -15.24 0.49 2.94
C PRO A 145 -14.57 0.25 4.29
N ILE A 146 -13.58 -0.65 4.38
CA ILE A 146 -12.80 -0.86 5.61
C ILE A 146 -11.95 0.37 5.93
N ASP A 147 -11.33 0.99 4.92
CA ASP A 147 -10.57 2.24 5.09
C ASP A 147 -11.48 3.41 5.54
N MET A 148 -12.68 3.52 4.95
CA MET A 148 -13.66 4.52 5.38
C MET A 148 -14.13 4.27 6.82
N LEU A 149 -14.32 3.01 7.21
CA LEU A 149 -14.67 2.64 8.57
C LEU A 149 -13.52 2.96 9.55
N PHE A 150 -12.28 2.71 9.16
CA PHE A 150 -11.10 3.10 9.93
C PHE A 150 -11.05 4.61 10.17
N GLN A 151 -11.25 5.40 9.12
CA GLN A 151 -11.28 6.87 9.21
C GLN A 151 -12.42 7.34 10.12
N LEU A 152 -13.62 6.72 10.01
CA LEU A 152 -14.76 7.05 10.85
C LEU A 152 -14.47 6.80 12.35
N VAL A 153 -13.85 5.66 12.68
CA VAL A 153 -13.57 5.25 14.06
C VAL A 153 -12.47 6.09 14.70
N TYR A 154 -11.39 6.36 13.98
CA TYR A 154 -10.21 7.03 14.55
C TYR A 154 -10.18 8.55 14.34
N TYR A 155 -10.79 9.07 13.27
CA TYR A 155 -10.74 10.49 12.91
C TYR A 155 -12.10 11.20 12.94
N GLY A 156 -13.19 10.46 13.12
CA GLY A 156 -14.56 10.98 13.18
C GLY A 156 -15.19 11.24 11.81
N TYR A 157 -16.53 11.45 11.81
CA TYR A 157 -17.35 11.51 10.61
C TYR A 157 -16.92 12.58 9.59
N ASN A 158 -16.48 13.73 10.06
CA ASN A 158 -16.09 14.85 9.18
C ASN A 158 -14.78 14.62 8.40
N ASN A 159 -14.04 13.56 8.72
CA ASN A 159 -12.76 13.24 8.11
C ASN A 159 -12.80 11.98 7.22
N VAL A 160 -14.01 11.44 6.97
CA VAL A 160 -14.17 10.27 6.10
C VAL A 160 -14.04 10.68 4.65
N VAL A 161 -12.98 10.22 4.00
CA VAL A 161 -12.69 10.53 2.59
C VAL A 161 -12.50 9.24 1.80
N LEU A 162 -13.08 9.19 0.59
CA LEU A 162 -12.83 8.09 -0.34
C LEU A 162 -11.37 8.07 -0.78
N THR A 163 -10.67 6.97 -0.53
CA THR A 163 -9.24 6.82 -0.82
C THR A 163 -8.99 6.54 -2.31
N LEU A 164 -9.30 7.51 -3.17
CA LEU A 164 -9.08 7.41 -4.62
C LEU A 164 -7.63 7.04 -5.02
N PRO A 165 -6.57 7.60 -4.40
CA PRO A 165 -5.19 7.23 -4.74
C PRO A 165 -4.92 5.73 -4.61
N ARG A 166 -5.51 5.05 -3.61
CA ARG A 166 -5.36 3.61 -3.43
C ARG A 166 -6.07 2.82 -4.53
N ILE A 167 -7.26 3.25 -4.95
CA ILE A 167 -7.99 2.60 -6.06
C ILE A 167 -7.17 2.70 -7.34
N PHE A 168 -6.69 3.90 -7.68
CA PHE A 168 -5.85 4.11 -8.86
C PHE A 168 -4.55 3.33 -8.78
N LYS A 169 -3.84 3.33 -7.65
CA LYS A 169 -2.64 2.52 -7.45
C LYS A 169 -2.90 1.04 -7.76
N ASN A 170 -3.94 0.45 -7.19
CA ASN A 170 -4.25 -0.96 -7.42
C ASN A 170 -4.57 -1.26 -8.88
N LEU A 171 -5.28 -0.36 -9.56
CA LEU A 171 -5.60 -0.53 -10.98
C LEU A 171 -4.36 -0.43 -11.86
N PHE A 172 -3.49 0.56 -11.62
CA PHE A 172 -2.27 0.76 -12.40
C PHE A 172 -1.19 -0.30 -12.12
N MET A 173 -1.11 -0.80 -10.89
CA MET A 173 -0.13 -1.83 -10.51
C MET A 173 -0.55 -3.24 -10.89
N PHE A 174 -1.85 -3.51 -11.10
CA PHE A 174 -2.37 -4.84 -11.41
C PHE A 174 -1.62 -5.54 -12.56
N PRO A 175 -1.34 -4.91 -13.72
CA PRO A 175 -0.65 -5.58 -14.81
C PRO A 175 0.74 -6.09 -14.43
N LEU A 176 1.53 -5.27 -13.72
CA LEU A 176 2.86 -5.64 -13.26
C LEU A 176 2.82 -6.76 -12.21
N GLU A 177 1.91 -6.67 -11.26
CA GLU A 177 1.73 -7.68 -10.23
C GLU A 177 1.26 -9.03 -10.82
N ALA A 178 0.41 -9.01 -11.84
CA ALA A 178 -0.03 -10.21 -12.55
C ALA A 178 1.12 -10.89 -13.30
N VAL A 179 1.96 -10.11 -13.99
CA VAL A 179 3.18 -10.60 -14.66
C VAL A 179 4.17 -11.16 -13.64
N ALA A 180 4.49 -10.39 -12.59
CA ALA A 180 5.43 -10.79 -11.54
C ALA A 180 4.98 -12.08 -10.85
N LEU A 181 3.69 -12.22 -10.53
CA LEU A 181 3.13 -13.45 -9.96
C LEU A 181 3.23 -14.62 -10.94
N THR A 182 2.99 -14.41 -12.24
CA THR A 182 3.08 -15.46 -13.25
C THR A 182 4.51 -15.96 -13.40
N VAL A 183 5.48 -15.06 -13.45
CA VAL A 183 6.92 -15.40 -13.50
C VAL A 183 7.34 -16.14 -12.24
N PHE A 184 6.97 -15.63 -11.05
CA PHE A 184 7.26 -16.26 -9.77
C PHE A 184 6.71 -17.68 -9.68
N LEU A 185 5.42 -17.88 -9.97
CA LEU A 185 4.81 -19.21 -9.93
C LEU A 185 5.41 -20.15 -10.97
N SER A 186 5.81 -19.66 -12.16
CA SER A 186 6.47 -20.48 -13.17
C SER A 186 7.83 -21.00 -12.69
N ALA A 187 8.56 -20.21 -11.89
CA ALA A 187 9.83 -20.61 -11.31
C ALA A 187 9.67 -21.56 -10.10
N ILE A 188 8.66 -21.33 -9.27
CA ILE A 188 8.46 -22.08 -8.00
C ILE A 188 7.72 -23.41 -8.23
N GLN A 189 6.81 -23.49 -9.19
CA GLN A 189 5.98 -24.69 -9.42
C GLN A 189 6.80 -25.98 -9.61
N PRO A 190 7.91 -26.00 -10.39
CA PRO A 190 8.73 -27.21 -10.50
C PRO A 190 9.35 -27.64 -9.18
N ILE A 191 9.69 -26.68 -8.32
CA ILE A 191 10.30 -26.93 -7.01
C ILE A 191 9.26 -27.56 -6.07
N THR A 192 8.09 -26.92 -5.95
CA THR A 192 6.99 -27.43 -5.10
C THR A 192 6.50 -28.82 -5.55
N TYR A 193 6.49 -29.07 -6.85
CA TYR A 193 6.16 -30.38 -7.41
C TYR A 193 7.20 -31.43 -7.01
N ARG A 194 8.50 -31.15 -7.15
CA ARG A 194 9.58 -32.08 -6.75
C ARG A 194 9.57 -32.38 -5.26
N LEU A 195 9.25 -31.37 -4.41
CA LEU A 195 9.16 -31.51 -2.96
C LEU A 195 7.82 -32.17 -2.52
N LYS A 196 6.98 -32.55 -3.47
CA LYS A 196 5.63 -33.13 -3.20
C LYS A 196 4.81 -32.28 -2.24
N LEU A 197 4.89 -30.94 -2.42
CA LEU A 197 4.10 -29.96 -1.67
C LEU A 197 2.79 -29.65 -2.36
N THR A 198 2.72 -29.80 -3.68
CA THR A 198 1.53 -29.50 -4.48
C THR A 198 0.97 -30.76 -5.14
N TYR A 199 -0.33 -30.75 -5.37
CA TYR A 199 -1.09 -31.83 -6.02
C TYR A 199 -1.34 -31.58 -7.50
N ASN A 200 -0.66 -30.60 -8.10
CA ASN A 200 -0.85 -30.24 -9.50
C ASN A 200 -0.32 -31.36 -10.42
N ALA A 201 -1.08 -31.70 -11.44
CA ALA A 201 -0.71 -32.71 -12.41
C ALA A 201 0.51 -32.32 -13.25
N ASP A 202 0.72 -31.03 -13.47
CA ASP A 202 1.79 -30.51 -14.32
C ASP A 202 2.93 -29.93 -13.51
N ALA A 203 4.15 -30.40 -13.76
CA ALA A 203 5.35 -29.92 -13.08
C ALA A 203 5.79 -28.51 -13.53
N LYS A 204 5.26 -28.00 -14.65
CA LYS A 204 5.63 -26.69 -15.22
C LYS A 204 4.41 -25.97 -15.75
N LEU A 205 4.42 -24.64 -15.65
CA LEU A 205 3.48 -23.79 -16.37
C LEU A 205 3.76 -23.88 -17.88
N VAL A 206 2.76 -24.26 -18.64
CA VAL A 206 2.82 -24.30 -20.10
C VAL A 206 2.21 -23.04 -20.66
N PHE A 207 2.97 -22.33 -21.47
CA PHE A 207 2.55 -21.08 -22.13
C PHE A 207 2.17 -21.37 -23.58
N ASN A 208 1.02 -20.92 -24.01
CA ASN A 208 0.68 -20.88 -25.41
C ASN A 208 0.93 -19.46 -25.99
N LYS A 209 1.00 -19.33 -27.33
CA LYS A 209 1.29 -18.07 -28.03
C LYS A 209 0.38 -16.90 -27.58
N LYS A 210 -0.91 -17.17 -27.35
CA LYS A 210 -1.88 -16.14 -26.91
C LYS A 210 -1.59 -15.65 -25.49
N GLN A 211 -1.15 -16.55 -24.60
CA GLN A 211 -0.79 -16.20 -23.22
C GLN A 211 0.50 -15.42 -23.14
N ILE A 212 1.49 -15.75 -23.99
CA ILE A 212 2.73 -14.97 -24.10
C ILE A 212 2.42 -13.55 -24.62
N ALA A 213 1.58 -13.45 -25.66
CA ALA A 213 1.14 -12.14 -26.16
C ALA A 213 0.39 -11.33 -25.09
N LEU A 214 -0.52 -11.97 -24.33
CA LEU A 214 -1.21 -11.32 -23.22
C LEU A 214 -0.24 -10.80 -22.14
N LEU A 215 0.75 -11.60 -21.76
CA LEU A 215 1.77 -11.18 -20.80
C LEU A 215 2.61 -10.01 -21.31
N ALA A 216 3.00 -10.03 -22.60
CA ALA A 216 3.72 -8.93 -23.22
C ALA A 216 2.89 -7.63 -23.22
N VAL A 217 1.60 -7.70 -23.54
CA VAL A 217 0.69 -6.56 -23.44
C VAL A 217 0.58 -6.06 -22.01
N LEU A 218 0.44 -6.96 -21.01
CA LEU A 218 0.39 -6.58 -19.61
C LEU A 218 1.68 -5.90 -19.14
N VAL A 219 2.85 -6.33 -19.60
CA VAL A 219 4.12 -5.66 -19.32
C VAL A 219 4.11 -4.24 -19.87
N LEU A 220 3.74 -4.07 -21.14
CA LEU A 220 3.69 -2.74 -21.78
C LEU A 220 2.69 -1.81 -21.09
N VAL A 221 1.48 -2.31 -20.81
CA VAL A 221 0.44 -1.56 -20.08
C VAL A 221 0.92 -1.24 -18.67
N GLY A 222 1.57 -2.19 -17.96
CA GLY A 222 2.08 -1.98 -16.62
C GLY A 222 3.17 -0.92 -16.56
N ILE A 223 4.12 -0.95 -17.48
CA ILE A 223 5.16 0.08 -17.59
C ILE A 223 4.52 1.44 -17.89
N GLY A 224 3.63 1.51 -18.88
CA GLY A 224 2.91 2.74 -19.21
C GLY A 224 2.07 3.27 -18.05
N SER A 225 1.43 2.38 -17.28
CA SER A 225 0.66 2.74 -16.08
C SER A 225 1.52 3.34 -14.99
N VAL A 226 2.73 2.82 -14.74
CA VAL A 226 3.68 3.40 -13.77
C VAL A 226 4.11 4.78 -14.21
N PHE A 227 4.48 4.95 -15.49
CA PHE A 227 4.86 6.26 -16.02
C PHE A 227 3.71 7.27 -16.01
N ALA A 228 2.47 6.85 -16.09
CA ALA A 228 1.30 7.71 -15.95
C ALA A 228 0.97 8.01 -14.47
N TYR A 229 1.03 7.00 -13.61
CA TYR A 229 0.63 7.11 -12.21
C TYR A 229 1.61 7.95 -11.39
N LEU A 230 2.92 7.74 -11.54
CA LEU A 230 3.92 8.45 -10.75
C LEU A 230 3.84 9.98 -10.91
N PRO A 231 3.81 10.55 -12.13
CA PRO A 231 3.63 11.99 -12.29
C PRO A 231 2.33 12.53 -11.69
N MET A 232 1.21 11.82 -11.91
CA MET A 232 -0.08 12.21 -11.31
C MET A 232 -0.02 12.21 -9.79
N HIS A 233 0.60 11.20 -9.20
CA HIS A 233 0.72 11.07 -7.76
C HIS A 233 1.58 12.19 -7.18
N TYR A 234 2.76 12.42 -7.74
CA TYR A 234 3.66 13.49 -7.30
C TYR A 234 3.14 14.89 -7.56
N SER A 235 2.37 15.10 -8.62
CA SER A 235 1.77 16.40 -8.91
C SER A 235 0.52 16.73 -8.09
N SER A 236 -0.17 15.71 -7.55
CA SER A 236 -1.42 15.87 -6.81
C SER A 236 -1.27 15.74 -5.28
N ASN A 237 -0.12 15.27 -4.78
CA ASN A 237 0.06 15.08 -3.36
C ASN A 237 0.40 16.38 -2.63
N SER A 238 -0.48 16.72 -1.71
CA SER A 238 -0.22 17.69 -0.66
C SER A 238 0.46 17.00 0.51
N TYR A 239 1.76 17.16 0.66
CA TYR A 239 2.54 16.57 1.76
C TYR A 239 2.15 17.14 3.13
N SER A 240 1.65 18.37 3.18
CA SER A 240 1.31 19.05 4.43
C SER A 240 0.25 18.33 5.27
N ALA A 241 -0.64 17.57 4.66
CA ALA A 241 -1.67 16.81 5.36
C ALA A 241 -1.12 15.57 6.10
N SER A 242 0.06 15.09 5.73
CA SER A 242 0.70 13.89 6.30
C SER A 242 1.82 14.17 7.30
N TYR A 243 2.15 15.44 7.54
CA TYR A 243 3.18 15.80 8.51
C TYR A 243 2.78 15.41 9.93
N THR A 244 3.71 14.79 10.66
CA THR A 244 3.63 14.66 12.12
C THR A 244 3.63 16.06 12.76
N THR A 245 3.32 16.14 14.05
CA THR A 245 3.35 17.43 14.77
C THR A 245 4.75 18.05 14.73
N GLU A 246 5.79 17.25 14.95
CA GLU A 246 7.18 17.68 14.92
C GLU A 246 7.63 18.16 13.54
N GLU A 247 7.36 17.39 12.49
CA GLU A 247 7.65 17.78 11.10
C GLU A 247 6.92 19.06 10.68
N ARG A 248 5.72 19.27 11.19
CA ARG A 248 4.94 20.48 10.90
C ARG A 248 5.55 21.72 11.57
N ILE A 249 5.96 21.61 12.83
CA ILE A 249 6.67 22.68 13.53
C ILE A 249 7.93 23.02 12.76
N GLU A 250 8.77 22.03 12.45
CA GLU A 250 10.01 22.21 11.71
C GLU A 250 9.79 22.90 10.35
N LYS A 251 8.82 22.41 9.55
CA LYS A 251 8.55 22.98 8.23
C LYS A 251 7.95 24.38 8.30
N ASN A 252 7.04 24.63 9.21
CA ASN A 252 6.47 25.97 9.39
C ASN A 252 7.57 26.96 9.83
N GLN A 253 8.42 26.60 10.77
CA GLN A 253 9.54 27.42 11.21
C GLN A 253 10.57 27.65 10.11
N ALA A 254 10.90 26.63 9.31
CA ALA A 254 11.87 26.73 8.23
C ALA A 254 11.45 27.66 7.08
N MET A 255 10.15 27.85 6.86
CA MET A 255 9.64 28.74 5.81
C MET A 255 9.63 30.21 6.21
N GLN A 256 9.62 30.53 7.51
CA GLN A 256 9.55 31.90 7.98
C GLN A 256 10.74 32.78 7.55
N PRO A 257 12.02 32.38 7.75
CA PRO A 257 13.14 33.20 7.34
C PRO A 257 13.16 33.43 5.82
N ILE A 258 12.75 32.42 5.02
CA ILE A 258 12.68 32.55 3.56
C ILE A 258 11.67 33.64 3.16
N VAL A 259 10.51 33.68 3.82
CA VAL A 259 9.48 34.68 3.54
C VAL A 259 9.97 36.08 3.96
N LEU A 260 10.63 36.20 5.11
CA LEU A 260 11.14 37.48 5.62
C LEU A 260 12.33 38.00 4.83
N GLU A 261 13.21 37.15 4.29
CA GLU A 261 14.34 37.56 3.45
C GLU A 261 13.89 38.10 2.09
N GLU A 262 12.76 37.62 1.57
CA GLU A 262 12.26 38.00 0.25
C GLU A 262 11.24 39.15 0.28
N THR A 263 10.85 39.63 1.50
CA THR A 263 9.88 40.74 1.63
C THR A 263 10.18 41.59 2.86
N ASP A 264 10.34 42.89 2.68
CA ASP A 264 10.54 43.87 3.77
C ASP A 264 9.22 44.32 4.42
N GLU A 265 8.07 43.79 3.99
CA GLU A 265 6.75 44.26 4.43
C GLU A 265 6.40 43.96 5.89
N TRP A 266 7.08 42.99 6.54
CA TRP A 266 6.73 42.52 7.88
C TRP A 266 7.89 42.54 8.89
N ASP A 267 8.89 43.37 8.68
CA ASP A 267 10.08 43.50 9.56
C ASP A 267 9.72 43.93 11.00
N ASP A 268 8.65 44.68 11.15
CA ASP A 268 8.21 45.18 12.46
C ASP A 268 7.04 44.40 13.07
N VAL A 269 6.61 43.29 12.47
CA VAL A 269 5.44 42.53 12.92
C VAL A 269 5.79 41.06 13.14
N THR A 270 5.31 40.50 14.27
CA THR A 270 5.47 39.06 14.51
C THR A 270 4.65 38.28 13.50
N THR A 271 5.34 37.47 12.69
CA THR A 271 4.71 36.63 11.66
C THR A 271 4.81 35.16 11.99
N MET A 272 3.87 34.40 11.45
CA MET A 272 3.86 32.94 11.47
C MET A 272 3.60 32.42 10.06
N THR A 273 4.41 31.48 9.61
CA THR A 273 4.19 30.78 8.34
C THR A 273 3.52 29.43 8.58
N CYS A 274 2.56 29.07 7.72
CA CYS A 274 1.88 27.79 7.76
C CYS A 274 1.93 27.13 6.38
N VAL A 275 2.61 26.00 6.28
CA VAL A 275 2.66 25.21 5.05
C VAL A 275 1.28 24.61 4.77
N GLU A 276 0.60 25.11 3.75
CA GLU A 276 -0.71 24.64 3.33
C GLU A 276 -0.61 23.43 2.42
N SER A 277 0.36 23.41 1.53
CA SER A 277 0.64 22.29 0.63
C SER A 277 2.11 22.23 0.25
N ALA A 278 2.57 21.02 -0.04
CA ALA A 278 3.89 20.79 -0.61
C ALA A 278 3.77 19.71 -1.66
N TYR A 279 4.30 19.92 -2.86
CA TYR A 279 4.29 18.94 -3.92
C TYR A 279 5.59 18.98 -4.72
N GLY A 280 6.11 17.78 -5.03
CA GLY A 280 7.25 17.59 -5.91
C GLY A 280 6.79 17.09 -7.28
N LYS A 281 7.47 17.48 -8.35
CA LYS A 281 7.25 16.89 -9.68
C LYS A 281 8.10 15.63 -9.82
N PHE A 282 7.56 14.63 -10.52
CA PHE A 282 8.30 13.42 -10.85
C PHE A 282 9.59 13.76 -11.62
N LEU A 283 10.73 13.21 -11.21
CA LEU A 283 12.08 13.50 -11.71
C LEU A 283 12.62 14.90 -11.43
N SER A 284 11.86 15.79 -10.79
CA SER A 284 12.40 17.05 -10.28
C SER A 284 12.95 16.85 -8.86
N LYS A 285 14.00 17.58 -8.54
CA LYS A 285 14.53 17.67 -7.18
C LYS A 285 13.89 18.82 -6.41
N ASP A 286 12.98 19.54 -7.04
CA ASP A 286 12.40 20.76 -6.49
C ASP A 286 11.03 20.43 -5.90
N ILE A 287 10.79 20.92 -4.69
CA ILE A 287 9.51 20.85 -3.99
C ILE A 287 8.90 22.23 -4.00
N THR A 288 7.67 22.33 -4.45
CA THR A 288 6.88 23.58 -4.42
C THR A 288 6.06 23.59 -3.14
N TYR A 289 6.28 24.58 -2.30
CA TYR A 289 5.52 24.85 -1.09
C TYR A 289 4.54 25.99 -1.34
N THR A 290 3.28 25.81 -0.91
CA THR A 290 2.34 26.91 -0.74
C THR A 290 2.25 27.22 0.74
N VAL A 291 2.61 28.42 1.13
CA VAL A 291 2.76 28.86 2.52
C VAL A 291 1.82 30.04 2.76
N ALA A 292 0.92 29.90 3.73
CA ALA A 292 0.16 31.05 4.20
C ALA A 292 0.95 31.82 5.25
N VAL A 293 1.00 33.12 5.10
CA VAL A 293 1.63 34.05 6.05
C VAL A 293 0.54 34.67 6.92
N TYR A 294 0.75 34.59 8.22
CA TYR A 294 -0.13 35.17 9.23
C TYR A 294 0.62 36.19 10.06
N THR A 295 -0.02 37.30 10.40
CA THR A 295 0.42 38.16 11.48
C THR A 295 -0.15 37.65 12.81
N VAL A 296 0.65 37.72 13.86
CA VAL A 296 0.30 37.28 15.21
C VAL A 296 -0.11 38.49 16.03
N ALA A 297 -1.21 38.37 16.77
CA ALA A 297 -1.70 39.46 17.63
C ALA A 297 -0.68 39.83 18.75
N ASP A 298 -0.64 41.08 19.11
CA ASP A 298 0.28 41.59 20.15
C ASP A 298 0.12 40.84 21.46
N GLY A 299 1.26 40.48 22.07
CA GLY A 299 1.30 39.77 23.35
C GLY A 299 1.14 38.24 23.29
N VAL A 300 1.05 37.68 22.11
CA VAL A 300 1.03 36.19 21.91
C VAL A 300 2.47 35.69 21.75
N GLU A 301 2.87 34.77 22.62
CA GLU A 301 4.19 34.12 22.52
C GLU A 301 4.19 33.06 21.44
N MET A 302 5.21 33.10 20.58
CA MET A 302 5.43 32.09 19.56
C MET A 302 5.99 30.80 20.15
N ASN A 303 5.11 29.87 20.46
CA ASN A 303 5.43 28.55 21.02
C ASN A 303 5.08 27.42 20.05
N ASP A 304 5.41 26.20 20.43
CA ASP A 304 5.15 25.02 19.61
C ASP A 304 3.65 24.80 19.33
N ASP A 305 2.74 25.26 20.21
CA ASP A 305 1.29 25.16 20.01
C ASP A 305 0.82 25.97 18.81
N ILE A 306 1.46 27.10 18.51
CA ILE A 306 1.19 27.92 17.33
C ILE A 306 1.85 27.30 16.10
N TRP A 307 3.12 26.89 16.20
CA TRP A 307 3.84 26.30 15.08
C TRP A 307 3.29 24.96 14.61
N MET A 308 2.62 24.18 15.45
CA MET A 308 1.98 22.91 15.07
C MET A 308 0.65 23.07 14.33
N LEU A 309 0.13 24.29 14.16
CA LEU A 309 -1.17 24.51 13.55
C LEU A 309 -1.18 24.07 12.08
N SER A 310 -2.22 23.32 11.73
CA SER A 310 -2.50 22.97 10.33
C SER A 310 -3.27 24.09 9.64
N LYS A 311 -3.30 24.08 8.31
CA LYS A 311 -4.07 25.04 7.48
C LYS A 311 -5.45 25.38 8.05
N SER A 312 -6.25 24.35 8.39
CA SER A 312 -7.62 24.54 8.88
C SER A 312 -7.70 25.10 10.31
N LYS A 313 -6.69 24.82 11.14
CA LYS A 313 -6.61 25.33 12.50
C LYS A 313 -6.06 26.74 12.53
N ALA A 314 -5.01 27.03 11.76
CA ALA A 314 -4.43 28.36 11.63
C ALA A 314 -5.44 29.37 11.10
N ALA A 315 -6.22 29.00 10.07
CA ALA A 315 -7.26 29.85 9.48
C ALA A 315 -8.42 30.18 10.44
N LYS A 316 -8.58 29.46 11.54
CA LYS A 316 -9.64 29.66 12.55
C LYS A 316 -9.11 30.16 13.89
N HIS A 317 -7.82 30.37 14.00
CA HIS A 317 -7.19 30.77 15.25
C HIS A 317 -7.39 32.29 15.48
N GLU A 318 -7.95 32.65 16.62
CA GLU A 318 -8.35 34.04 16.94
C GLU A 318 -7.19 35.02 16.95
N SER A 319 -5.98 34.56 17.27
CA SER A 319 -4.77 35.40 17.36
C SER A 319 -3.99 35.48 16.05
N LEU A 320 -4.47 34.87 14.96
CA LEU A 320 -3.78 34.82 13.68
C LEU A 320 -4.62 35.50 12.59
N THR A 321 -4.04 36.45 11.88
CA THR A 321 -4.67 37.10 10.74
C THR A 321 -3.85 36.79 9.48
N ARG A 322 -4.48 36.14 8.50
CA ARG A 322 -3.83 35.85 7.22
C ARG A 322 -3.59 37.12 6.43
N VAL A 323 -2.36 37.35 6.03
CA VAL A 323 -1.94 38.55 5.29
C VAL A 323 -1.52 38.25 3.85
N ALA A 324 -0.93 37.07 3.61
CA ALA A 324 -0.46 36.72 2.26
C ALA A 324 -0.41 35.21 2.04
N THR A 325 -0.14 34.83 0.79
CA THR A 325 0.19 33.47 0.39
C THR A 325 1.48 33.49 -0.43
N ALA A 326 2.51 32.80 0.05
CA ALA A 326 3.77 32.63 -0.67
C ALA A 326 3.84 31.27 -1.37
N THR A 327 4.35 31.27 -2.59
CA THR A 327 4.71 30.06 -3.32
C THR A 327 6.22 29.96 -3.39
N ILE A 328 6.82 28.99 -2.71
CA ILE A 328 8.25 28.82 -2.54
C ILE A 328 8.67 27.51 -3.21
N VAL A 329 9.64 27.56 -4.11
CA VAL A 329 10.22 26.35 -4.70
C VAL A 329 11.61 26.16 -4.12
N VAL A 330 11.81 25.04 -3.44
CA VAL A 330 13.07 24.69 -2.77
C VAL A 330 13.64 23.42 -3.38
N ASN A 331 14.94 23.39 -3.62
CA ASN A 331 15.62 22.18 -4.03
C ASN A 331 15.79 21.23 -2.84
N ASP A 332 15.23 20.02 -2.93
CA ASP A 332 15.19 19.02 -1.85
C ASP A 332 16.58 18.54 -1.38
N LYS A 333 17.61 18.69 -2.22
CA LYS A 333 18.98 18.24 -1.88
C LYS A 333 19.88 19.35 -1.33
N THR A 334 19.75 20.57 -1.88
CA THR A 334 20.62 21.69 -1.50
C THR A 334 19.94 22.64 -0.53
N SER A 335 18.62 22.48 -0.31
CA SER A 335 17.77 23.39 0.47
C SER A 335 17.80 24.84 -0.04
N GLU A 336 18.27 25.06 -1.27
CA GLU A 336 18.30 26.38 -1.88
C GLU A 336 16.93 26.76 -2.42
N VAL A 337 16.54 28.02 -2.27
CA VAL A 337 15.33 28.58 -2.86
C VAL A 337 15.56 28.79 -4.35
N VAL A 338 14.76 28.10 -5.16
CA VAL A 338 14.84 28.19 -6.63
C VAL A 338 13.96 29.31 -7.18
N SER A 339 12.80 29.51 -6.57
CA SER A 339 11.91 30.62 -6.91
C SER A 339 10.99 30.95 -5.74
N PHE A 340 10.63 32.24 -5.65
CA PHE A 340 9.71 32.78 -4.67
C PHE A 340 8.66 33.65 -5.37
N ALA A 341 7.41 33.54 -4.97
CA ALA A 341 6.32 34.42 -5.40
C ALA A 341 5.35 34.60 -4.23
N ILE A 342 4.84 35.82 -4.04
CA ILE A 342 3.89 36.13 -2.96
C ILE A 342 2.67 36.84 -3.57
N GLU A 343 1.47 36.49 -3.05
CA GLU A 343 0.16 37.05 -3.45
C GLU A 343 -0.65 37.47 -2.22
#